data_f825e4a2cdcaae18b0bf3cbea8ab3f24
#
_entry.id   f825e4a2cdcaae18b0bf3cbea8ab3f24
#
_cell.length_a   1.000
_cell.length_b   1.000
_cell.length_c   1.000
_cell.angle_alpha   90.00
_cell.angle_beta   90.00
_cell.angle_gamma   90.00
#
_symmetry.space_group_name_H-M   'P 1'
#
loop_
_entity.id
_entity.type
_entity.pdbx_description
1 polymer ?
#
loop_
_entity_poly.entity_id
_entity_poly.type
_entity_poly.pdbx_seq_one_letter_code
_entity_poly.pdbx_strand_id
1 'polypeptide(L)'
;GVRIIVNGDGIPDNPQTKIKEFMGVECQDIYFQNGYPVLYTKEGELDTSLFDVDKRNWKTVYLNGLDNTMGYLYDTGVKIDFAGNVENDNIVFLGINLTYHYFLTRDESVGKFLGSLMDDSLAELPDRALVPLDIAQAGDQIIIISPQDQVNTTIAYQDIFDSSEKIHSVHNLLEVNSGETKITLKYPYFWPGMIVSIFGVIGWILFGVWMRKRQILNKS
;
A
#
# COMPACT_ATOMS: atom_id res chain seq x y z
N GLY A 1 1.87 -3.27 -16.37
CA GLY A 1 2.50 -2.47 -15.30
C GLY A 1 1.51 -2.25 -14.16
N VAL A 2 1.98 -1.73 -13.07
CA VAL A 2 1.12 -1.33 -11.95
C VAL A 2 1.02 0.18 -11.97
N ARG A 3 -0.20 0.74 -11.95
CA ARG A 3 -0.42 2.17 -11.77
C ARG A 3 -0.58 2.47 -10.28
N ILE A 4 0.07 3.51 -9.81
CA ILE A 4 0.06 3.97 -8.42
C ILE A 4 -0.63 5.32 -8.39
N ILE A 5 -1.66 5.47 -7.55
CA ILE A 5 -2.30 6.76 -7.29
C ILE A 5 -1.79 7.27 -5.94
N VAL A 6 -1.13 8.43 -5.97
CA VAL A 6 -0.60 9.11 -4.78
C VAL A 6 -1.58 10.20 -4.38
N ASN A 7 -2.21 10.05 -3.21
CA ASN A 7 -3.05 11.11 -2.64
C ASN A 7 -2.17 12.19 -2.00
N GLY A 8 -2.20 13.41 -2.53
CA GLY A 8 -1.42 14.55 -2.06
C GLY A 8 -1.66 14.91 -0.59
N ASP A 9 -2.89 14.75 -0.10
CA ASP A 9 -3.20 14.98 1.33
C ASP A 9 -2.43 14.03 2.26
N GLY A 10 -2.10 12.83 1.79
CA GLY A 10 -1.36 11.81 2.55
C GLY A 10 0.15 12.00 2.55
N ILE A 11 0.70 12.95 1.78
CA ILE A 11 2.13 13.21 1.74
C ILE A 11 2.54 13.97 3.00
N PRO A 12 3.51 13.47 3.78
CA PRO A 12 3.96 14.14 4.99
C PRO A 12 4.79 15.39 4.66
N ASP A 13 4.78 16.37 5.57
CA ASP A 13 5.66 17.52 5.47
C ASP A 13 7.13 17.07 5.54
N ASN A 14 7.96 17.64 4.68
CA ASN A 14 9.39 17.48 4.79
C ASN A 14 9.86 18.18 6.11
N PRO A 15 10.55 17.48 7.02
CA PRO A 15 10.94 18.04 8.31
C PRO A 15 11.80 19.30 8.21
N GLN A 16 12.58 19.46 7.12
CA GLN A 16 13.51 20.56 6.92
C GLN A 16 12.85 21.78 6.26
N THR A 17 12.10 21.56 5.18
CA THR A 17 11.51 22.64 4.37
C THR A 17 10.09 23.00 4.77
N LYS A 18 9.40 22.12 5.53
CA LYS A 18 7.97 22.21 5.84
C LYS A 18 7.07 22.19 4.60
N ILE A 19 7.59 21.74 3.48
CA ILE A 19 6.84 21.58 2.22
C ILE A 19 6.49 20.11 2.06
N LYS A 20 5.27 19.82 1.65
CA LYS A 20 4.86 18.48 1.24
C LYS A 20 5.32 18.26 -0.18
N GLU A 21 6.29 17.39 -0.39
CA GLU A 21 6.85 17.09 -1.71
C GLU A 21 7.12 15.61 -1.86
N PHE A 22 6.80 15.08 -3.02
CA PHE A 22 7.15 13.73 -3.41
C PHE A 22 7.41 13.67 -4.93
N MET A 23 8.57 13.16 -5.33
CA MET A 23 8.98 13.01 -6.73
C MET A 23 8.91 14.31 -7.55
N GLY A 24 9.27 15.44 -6.96
CA GLY A 24 9.23 16.75 -7.62
C GLY A 24 7.85 17.40 -7.69
N VAL A 25 6.81 16.73 -7.19
CA VAL A 25 5.45 17.30 -7.07
C VAL A 25 5.29 17.90 -5.68
N GLU A 26 5.07 19.21 -5.62
CA GLU A 26 4.74 19.91 -4.40
C GLU A 26 3.22 19.92 -4.17
N CYS A 27 2.82 19.58 -2.94
CA CYS A 27 1.44 19.65 -2.49
C CYS A 27 1.26 20.88 -1.61
N GLN A 28 0.47 21.85 -2.07
CA GLN A 28 0.19 23.08 -1.34
C GLN A 28 -1.23 23.10 -0.79
N ASP A 29 -1.37 23.57 0.46
CA ASP A 29 -2.67 23.67 1.11
C ASP A 29 -3.59 24.63 0.36
N ILE A 30 -4.83 24.20 0.15
CA ILE A 30 -5.92 25.05 -0.37
C ILE A 30 -7.14 24.92 0.53
N TYR A 31 -7.92 25.99 0.59
CA TYR A 31 -9.04 26.09 1.50
C TYR A 31 -10.29 26.62 0.78
N PHE A 32 -11.31 25.77 0.65
CA PHE A 32 -12.57 26.14 0.05
C PHE A 32 -13.59 26.49 1.15
N GLN A 33 -14.12 27.72 1.09
CA GLN A 33 -15.02 28.25 2.11
C GLN A 33 -16.50 28.00 1.80
N ASN A 34 -16.86 27.85 0.53
CA ASN A 34 -18.25 27.82 0.05
C ASN A 34 -18.53 26.59 -0.83
N GLY A 35 -17.97 25.45 -0.47
CA GLY A 35 -18.06 24.24 -1.30
C GLY A 35 -16.92 24.09 -2.28
N TYR A 36 -16.97 23.08 -3.14
CA TYR A 36 -15.96 22.88 -4.16
C TYR A 36 -16.13 23.87 -5.31
N PRO A 37 -15.01 24.37 -5.86
CA PRO A 37 -15.04 25.08 -7.12
C PRO A 37 -15.40 24.11 -8.25
N VAL A 38 -15.69 24.66 -9.43
CA VAL A 38 -15.88 23.88 -10.64
C VAL A 38 -14.57 23.17 -10.99
N LEU A 39 -14.63 21.86 -11.17
CA LEU A 39 -13.49 21.01 -11.50
C LEU A 39 -13.51 20.67 -12.98
N TYR A 40 -12.37 20.80 -13.63
CA TYR A 40 -12.21 20.53 -15.04
C TYR A 40 -11.26 19.34 -15.27
N THR A 41 -11.61 18.51 -16.23
CA THR A 41 -10.78 17.39 -16.69
C THR A 41 -10.57 17.47 -18.19
N LYS A 42 -9.81 16.56 -18.77
CA LYS A 42 -9.68 16.44 -20.24
C LYS A 42 -11.01 16.11 -20.93
N GLU A 43 -11.95 15.49 -20.21
CA GLU A 43 -13.25 15.07 -20.72
C GLU A 43 -14.33 16.15 -20.54
N GLY A 44 -14.03 17.19 -19.79
CA GLY A 44 -14.93 18.30 -19.51
C GLY A 44 -15.03 18.64 -18.03
N GLU A 45 -16.14 19.28 -17.68
CA GLU A 45 -16.45 19.71 -16.33
C GLU A 45 -16.97 18.54 -15.49
N LEU A 46 -16.49 18.39 -14.25
CA LEU A 46 -17.06 17.44 -13.30
C LEU A 46 -18.27 18.06 -12.61
N ASP A 47 -19.39 17.36 -12.64
CA ASP A 47 -20.56 17.74 -11.87
C ASP A 47 -20.35 17.40 -10.39
N THR A 48 -19.95 18.39 -9.60
CA THR A 48 -19.74 18.27 -8.16
C THR A 48 -20.88 18.87 -7.35
N SER A 49 -22.06 19.05 -7.95
CA SER A 49 -23.24 19.66 -7.31
C SER A 49 -23.68 18.96 -6.03
N LEU A 50 -23.43 17.67 -5.91
CA LEU A 50 -23.73 16.89 -4.71
C LEU A 50 -22.90 17.30 -3.48
N PHE A 51 -21.84 18.08 -3.65
CA PHE A 51 -20.98 18.50 -2.54
C PHE A 51 -21.57 19.67 -1.74
N ASP A 52 -22.57 20.33 -2.24
CA ASP A 52 -23.22 21.49 -1.62
C ASP A 52 -23.98 21.15 -0.31
N VAL A 53 -24.01 19.86 0.02
CA VAL A 53 -24.79 19.34 1.14
C VAL A 53 -24.29 19.84 2.49
N ASP A 54 -23.03 20.26 2.63
CA ASP A 54 -22.48 20.48 3.96
C ASP A 54 -22.01 21.90 4.25
N LYS A 55 -21.92 22.81 3.31
CA LYS A 55 -21.42 24.19 3.51
C LYS A 55 -20.22 24.28 4.45
N ARG A 56 -19.47 23.19 4.55
CA ARG A 56 -18.29 23.08 5.40
C ARG A 56 -17.08 23.61 4.68
N ASN A 57 -16.24 24.27 5.44
CA ASN A 57 -14.92 24.61 4.99
C ASN A 57 -14.15 23.33 4.67
N TRP A 58 -13.58 23.24 3.47
CA TRP A 58 -12.81 22.11 3.03
C TRP A 58 -11.33 22.48 2.90
N LYS A 59 -10.50 21.93 3.77
CA LYS A 59 -9.05 22.05 3.66
C LYS A 59 -8.49 20.81 2.96
N THR A 60 -7.72 21.05 1.91
CA THR A 60 -7.07 19.99 1.12
C THR A 60 -5.81 20.53 0.47
N VAL A 61 -5.27 19.85 -0.54
CA VAL A 61 -4.08 20.26 -1.26
C VAL A 61 -4.31 20.33 -2.76
N TYR A 62 -3.60 21.23 -3.45
CA TYR A 62 -3.42 21.20 -4.89
C TYR A 62 -1.96 20.88 -5.23
N LEU A 63 -1.69 20.64 -6.51
CA LEU A 63 -0.44 20.09 -6.99
C LEU A 63 0.32 21.08 -7.86
N ASN A 64 1.63 21.20 -7.65
CA ASN A 64 2.55 21.93 -8.52
C ASN A 64 3.66 21.02 -9.01
N GLY A 65 4.17 21.25 -10.22
CA GLY A 65 5.26 20.46 -10.79
C GLY A 65 4.81 19.23 -11.55
N LEU A 66 3.54 19.16 -11.98
CA LEU A 66 3.07 18.12 -12.87
C LEU A 66 3.52 18.39 -14.31
N ASP A 67 3.98 17.35 -15.03
CA ASP A 67 4.31 17.44 -16.46
C ASP A 67 3.06 17.31 -17.33
N ASN A 68 2.09 16.51 -16.88
CA ASN A 68 0.86 16.28 -17.62
C ASN A 68 -0.35 16.42 -16.68
N THR A 69 -1.10 17.50 -16.84
CA THR A 69 -2.32 17.78 -16.08
C THR A 69 -3.48 16.94 -16.58
N MET A 70 -4.13 16.21 -15.69
CA MET A 70 -5.36 15.45 -15.95
C MET A 70 -6.61 16.13 -15.39
N GLY A 71 -6.44 16.92 -14.33
CA GLY A 71 -7.51 17.67 -13.69
C GLY A 71 -7.02 18.99 -13.11
N TYR A 72 -7.84 20.04 -13.27
CA TYR A 72 -7.52 21.38 -12.79
C TYR A 72 -8.80 22.13 -12.35
N LEU A 73 -8.59 23.23 -11.64
CA LEU A 73 -9.63 24.17 -11.26
C LEU A 73 -9.11 25.60 -11.38
N TYR A 74 -10.01 26.58 -11.24
CA TYR A 74 -9.63 27.97 -11.13
C TYR A 74 -9.92 28.49 -9.73
N ASP A 75 -8.91 29.01 -9.07
CA ASP A 75 -9.04 29.75 -7.82
C ASP A 75 -8.65 31.21 -8.06
N THR A 76 -9.57 32.14 -7.79
CA THR A 76 -9.37 33.58 -8.04
C THR A 76 -8.81 33.93 -9.43
N GLY A 77 -9.16 33.14 -10.45
CA GLY A 77 -8.69 33.29 -11.83
C GLY A 77 -7.35 32.63 -12.14
N VAL A 78 -6.70 32.03 -11.18
CA VAL A 78 -5.46 31.27 -11.35
C VAL A 78 -5.82 29.79 -11.56
N LYS A 79 -5.27 29.21 -12.65
CA LYS A 79 -5.40 27.76 -12.88
C LYS A 79 -4.49 27.02 -11.92
N ILE A 80 -5.05 26.07 -11.18
CA ILE A 80 -4.34 25.18 -10.28
C ILE A 80 -4.68 23.74 -10.59
N ASP A 81 -3.69 22.86 -10.53
CA ASP A 81 -3.82 21.46 -10.89
C ASP A 81 -4.15 20.62 -9.66
N PHE A 82 -5.06 19.65 -9.82
CA PHE A 82 -5.39 18.70 -8.75
C PHE A 82 -5.18 17.24 -9.14
N ALA A 83 -4.93 16.95 -10.41
CA ALA A 83 -4.62 15.59 -10.85
C ALA A 83 -3.66 15.61 -12.04
N GLY A 84 -2.74 14.68 -12.07
CA GLY A 84 -1.80 14.53 -13.17
C GLY A 84 -0.61 13.61 -12.84
N ASN A 85 0.36 13.54 -13.73
CA ASN A 85 1.55 12.73 -13.57
C ASN A 85 2.83 13.53 -13.86
N VAL A 86 3.97 12.96 -13.48
CA VAL A 86 5.32 13.40 -13.84
C VAL A 86 6.00 12.27 -14.61
N GLU A 87 6.83 12.58 -15.62
CA GLU A 87 7.65 11.69 -16.44
C GLU A 87 7.18 10.22 -16.58
N ASN A 88 6.64 9.66 -15.50
CA ASN A 88 6.20 8.27 -15.43
C ASN A 88 4.68 8.19 -15.37
N ASP A 89 4.06 7.78 -16.46
CA ASP A 89 2.60 7.64 -16.60
C ASP A 89 1.97 6.63 -15.59
N ASN A 90 2.79 5.80 -14.97
CA ASN A 90 2.31 4.84 -13.97
C ASN A 90 2.12 5.44 -12.57
N ILE A 91 2.58 6.67 -12.34
CA ILE A 91 2.40 7.36 -11.06
C ILE A 91 1.53 8.59 -11.27
N VAL A 92 0.31 8.53 -10.78
CA VAL A 92 -0.69 9.60 -10.86
C VAL A 92 -0.82 10.25 -9.49
N PHE A 93 -0.69 11.56 -9.45
CA PHE A 93 -0.93 12.36 -8.25
C PHE A 93 -2.37 12.85 -8.23
N LEU A 94 -2.99 12.84 -7.06
CA LEU A 94 -4.35 13.28 -6.84
C LEU A 94 -4.40 14.23 -5.64
N GLY A 95 -4.77 15.47 -5.87
CA GLY A 95 -5.06 16.47 -4.84
C GLY A 95 -6.55 16.56 -4.52
N ILE A 96 -6.94 17.64 -3.83
CA ILE A 96 -8.29 18.01 -3.40
C ILE A 96 -9.13 16.90 -2.75
N ASN A 97 -8.47 15.84 -2.30
CA ASN A 97 -9.06 14.69 -1.61
C ASN A 97 -10.34 14.14 -2.27
N LEU A 98 -10.31 14.02 -3.59
CA LEU A 98 -11.45 13.57 -4.39
C LEU A 98 -11.94 12.17 -4.02
N THR A 99 -11.05 11.32 -3.52
CA THR A 99 -11.41 9.99 -3.03
C THR A 99 -12.35 10.06 -1.82
N TYR A 100 -12.10 11.01 -0.91
CA TYR A 100 -12.96 11.22 0.24
C TYR A 100 -14.30 11.86 -0.17
N HIS A 101 -14.28 12.82 -1.11
CA HIS A 101 -15.50 13.36 -1.72
C HIS A 101 -16.37 12.22 -2.29
N TYR A 102 -15.80 11.35 -3.12
CA TYR A 102 -16.51 10.21 -3.68
C TYR A 102 -17.03 9.24 -2.61
N PHE A 103 -16.26 9.01 -1.57
CA PHE A 103 -16.71 8.18 -0.45
C PHE A 103 -17.97 8.73 0.21
N LEU A 104 -18.04 10.05 0.42
CA LEU A 104 -19.17 10.71 1.07
C LEU A 104 -20.40 10.83 0.17
N THR A 105 -20.22 11.25 -1.08
CA THR A 105 -21.30 11.67 -1.96
C THR A 105 -21.77 10.60 -2.94
N ARG A 106 -20.88 9.66 -3.27
CA ARG A 106 -21.06 8.70 -4.37
C ARG A 106 -21.33 9.39 -5.73
N ASP A 107 -20.78 10.57 -5.89
CA ASP A 107 -20.88 11.37 -7.10
C ASP A 107 -20.37 10.57 -8.32
N GLU A 108 -21.26 10.32 -9.27
CA GLU A 108 -20.98 9.45 -10.42
C GLU A 108 -19.90 10.04 -11.35
N SER A 109 -19.87 11.37 -11.52
CA SER A 109 -18.90 12.04 -12.37
C SER A 109 -17.49 11.93 -11.79
N VAL A 110 -17.38 12.13 -10.48
CA VAL A 110 -16.12 11.93 -9.75
C VAL A 110 -15.71 10.46 -9.78
N GLY A 111 -16.65 9.54 -9.61
CA GLY A 111 -16.38 8.11 -9.71
C GLY A 111 -15.82 7.69 -11.07
N LYS A 112 -16.41 8.19 -12.16
CA LYS A 112 -15.91 7.96 -13.54
C LYS A 112 -14.51 8.54 -13.73
N PHE A 113 -14.26 9.76 -13.24
CA PHE A 113 -12.93 10.37 -13.31
C PHE A 113 -11.89 9.56 -12.53
N LEU A 114 -12.20 9.18 -11.29
CA LEU A 114 -11.29 8.32 -10.51
C LEU A 114 -11.05 6.97 -11.19
N GLY A 115 -12.07 6.39 -11.82
CA GLY A 115 -11.96 5.18 -12.63
C GLY A 115 -11.03 5.36 -13.82
N SER A 116 -11.11 6.49 -14.53
CA SER A 116 -10.22 6.79 -15.67
C SER A 116 -8.75 6.96 -15.27
N LEU A 117 -8.48 7.35 -14.03
CA LEU A 117 -7.12 7.40 -13.51
C LEU A 117 -6.54 6.01 -13.21
N MET A 118 -7.38 5.00 -13.01
CA MET A 118 -6.95 3.64 -12.65
C MET A 118 -6.53 2.79 -13.84
N ASP A 119 -6.58 3.34 -15.05
CA ASP A 119 -6.13 2.70 -16.28
C ASP A 119 -7.10 1.70 -16.93
N ASP A 120 -7.07 1.73 -18.28
CA ASP A 120 -7.76 0.77 -19.15
C ASP A 120 -7.28 -0.68 -18.96
N SER A 121 -6.12 -0.88 -18.31
CA SER A 121 -5.62 -2.22 -17.98
C SER A 121 -6.55 -3.03 -17.06
N LEU A 122 -7.44 -2.37 -16.32
CA LEU A 122 -8.49 -3.07 -15.56
C LEU A 122 -9.56 -3.67 -16.48
N ALA A 123 -9.73 -3.13 -17.68
CA ALA A 123 -10.66 -3.66 -18.68
C ALA A 123 -10.17 -4.98 -19.33
N GLU A 124 -8.85 -5.22 -19.26
CA GLU A 124 -8.22 -6.44 -19.76
C GLU A 124 -8.00 -7.52 -18.70
N LEU A 125 -8.41 -7.26 -17.46
CA LEU A 125 -8.37 -8.31 -16.45
C LEU A 125 -9.38 -9.40 -16.85
N PRO A 126 -8.92 -10.65 -16.97
CA PRO A 126 -9.83 -11.75 -17.28
C PRO A 126 -10.95 -11.79 -16.23
N ASP A 127 -12.15 -12.19 -16.66
CA ASP A 127 -13.29 -12.38 -15.77
C ASP A 127 -12.84 -13.19 -14.54
N ARG A 128 -12.76 -12.52 -13.40
CA ARG A 128 -12.35 -13.15 -12.15
C ARG A 128 -13.61 -13.65 -11.45
N ALA A 129 -13.78 -14.95 -11.44
CA ALA A 129 -14.76 -15.55 -10.57
C ALA A 129 -14.26 -15.51 -9.12
N LEU A 130 -15.11 -15.06 -8.19
CA LEU A 130 -14.82 -15.20 -6.77
C LEU A 130 -15.05 -16.67 -6.40
N VAL A 131 -13.97 -17.32 -5.96
CA VAL A 131 -14.00 -18.68 -5.46
C VAL A 131 -14.02 -18.64 -3.94
N PRO A 132 -15.07 -19.15 -3.27
CA PRO A 132 -15.09 -19.20 -1.81
C PRO A 132 -14.01 -20.18 -1.32
N LEU A 133 -13.19 -19.71 -0.37
CA LEU A 133 -12.18 -20.53 0.28
C LEU A 133 -12.50 -20.63 1.76
N ASP A 134 -12.41 -21.83 2.31
CA ASP A 134 -12.42 -22.01 3.76
C ASP A 134 -10.99 -21.96 4.27
N ILE A 135 -10.70 -20.97 5.12
CA ILE A 135 -9.37 -20.76 5.69
C ILE A 135 -9.46 -20.91 7.19
N ALA A 136 -8.71 -21.84 7.75
CA ALA A 136 -8.61 -22.07 9.18
C ALA A 136 -7.16 -22.01 9.64
N GLN A 137 -6.93 -21.51 10.85
CA GLN A 137 -5.64 -21.59 11.52
C GLN A 137 -5.72 -22.63 12.64
N ALA A 138 -4.81 -23.58 12.62
CA ALA A 138 -4.67 -24.62 13.63
C ALA A 138 -3.22 -24.64 14.16
N GLY A 139 -2.97 -23.93 15.25
CA GLY A 139 -1.63 -23.79 15.82
C GLY A 139 -0.71 -23.00 14.89
N ASP A 140 0.36 -23.65 14.41
CA ASP A 140 1.35 -23.11 13.46
C ASP A 140 1.02 -23.42 11.99
N GLN A 141 -0.15 -24.00 11.74
CA GLN A 141 -0.59 -24.37 10.40
C GLN A 141 -1.72 -23.48 9.92
N ILE A 142 -1.68 -23.16 8.63
CA ILE A 142 -2.78 -22.56 7.88
C ILE A 142 -3.37 -23.67 7.01
N ILE A 143 -4.65 -23.92 7.15
CA ILE A 143 -5.39 -24.92 6.37
C ILE A 143 -6.28 -24.15 5.41
N ILE A 144 -6.15 -24.42 4.11
CA ILE A 144 -6.94 -23.80 3.06
C ILE A 144 -7.66 -24.91 2.30
N ILE A 145 -8.99 -24.79 2.22
CA ILE A 145 -9.82 -25.72 1.43
C ILE A 145 -10.34 -24.96 0.22
N SER A 146 -9.98 -25.42 -0.96
CA SER A 146 -10.41 -24.85 -2.24
C SER A 146 -11.30 -25.85 -3.00
N PRO A 147 -12.44 -25.39 -3.57
CA PRO A 147 -13.28 -26.24 -4.42
C PRO A 147 -12.71 -26.40 -5.85
N GLN A 148 -11.69 -25.61 -6.23
CA GLN A 148 -11.14 -25.56 -7.59
C GLN A 148 -9.62 -25.51 -7.57
N ASP A 149 -9.02 -25.90 -8.70
CA ASP A 149 -7.57 -25.79 -8.92
C ASP A 149 -7.17 -24.36 -9.29
N GLN A 150 -5.91 -24.02 -9.03
CA GLN A 150 -5.26 -22.76 -9.43
C GLN A 150 -5.98 -21.52 -8.91
N VAL A 151 -6.44 -21.57 -7.66
CA VAL A 151 -7.10 -20.43 -7.01
C VAL A 151 -6.07 -19.54 -6.34
N ASN A 152 -5.98 -18.30 -6.80
CA ASN A 152 -5.19 -17.28 -6.13
C ASN A 152 -5.89 -16.84 -4.84
N THR A 153 -5.19 -16.99 -3.74
CA THR A 153 -5.65 -16.48 -2.44
C THR A 153 -5.31 -15.00 -2.29
N THR A 154 -5.83 -14.37 -1.24
CA THR A 154 -5.38 -13.01 -0.82
C THR A 154 -4.14 -13.05 0.08
N ILE A 155 -3.57 -14.23 0.31
CA ILE A 155 -2.40 -14.43 1.16
C ILE A 155 -1.15 -14.16 0.33
N ALA A 156 -0.28 -13.23 0.78
CA ALA A 156 1.00 -13.00 0.15
C ALA A 156 1.88 -14.25 0.26
N TYR A 157 2.44 -14.70 -0.86
CA TYR A 157 3.36 -15.83 -0.88
C TYR A 157 4.65 -15.48 -0.13
N GLN A 158 5.14 -16.41 0.67
CA GLN A 158 6.41 -16.31 1.39
C GLN A 158 7.26 -17.56 1.17
N ASP A 159 8.55 -17.40 0.94
CA ASP A 159 9.50 -18.51 0.75
C ASP A 159 9.64 -19.42 1.98
N ILE A 160 9.14 -18.96 3.12
CA ILE A 160 9.11 -19.72 4.37
C ILE A 160 7.92 -20.68 4.46
N PHE A 161 7.01 -20.65 3.49
CA PHE A 161 5.89 -21.58 3.44
C PHE A 161 6.35 -22.97 3.05
N ASP A 162 5.95 -23.96 3.83
CA ASP A 162 6.14 -25.38 3.58
C ASP A 162 4.80 -26.07 3.49
N SER A 163 4.60 -26.84 2.46
CA SER A 163 3.35 -27.57 2.25
C SER A 163 3.66 -28.98 1.72
N SER A 164 2.84 -29.95 2.12
CA SER A 164 2.87 -31.29 1.53
C SER A 164 2.39 -31.31 0.07
N GLU A 165 1.62 -30.30 -0.30
CA GLU A 165 1.12 -30.11 -1.65
C GLU A 165 1.88 -29.02 -2.37
N LYS A 166 1.87 -29.07 -3.70
CA LYS A 166 2.58 -28.08 -4.50
C LYS A 166 1.83 -26.75 -4.45
N ILE A 167 2.42 -25.78 -3.78
CA ILE A 167 1.96 -24.39 -3.76
C ILE A 167 2.76 -23.55 -4.74
N HIS A 168 2.13 -22.55 -5.33
CA HIS A 168 2.75 -21.68 -6.30
C HIS A 168 2.64 -20.21 -5.88
N SER A 169 3.56 -19.40 -6.38
CA SER A 169 3.48 -17.95 -6.29
C SER A 169 3.02 -17.40 -7.63
N VAL A 170 1.85 -16.77 -7.65
CA VAL A 170 1.33 -16.05 -8.82
C VAL A 170 1.07 -14.61 -8.42
N HIS A 171 1.77 -13.67 -9.06
CA HIS A 171 1.73 -12.24 -8.72
C HIS A 171 2.02 -11.94 -7.24
N ASN A 172 2.94 -12.68 -6.63
CA ASN A 172 3.28 -12.64 -5.19
C ASN A 172 2.13 -13.07 -4.26
N LEU A 173 1.09 -13.68 -4.77
CA LEU A 173 0.03 -14.29 -3.99
C LEU A 173 0.18 -15.81 -3.99
N LEU A 174 -0.28 -16.42 -2.91
CA LEU A 174 -0.32 -17.86 -2.78
C LEU A 174 -1.43 -18.43 -3.66
N GLU A 175 -1.08 -19.34 -4.56
CA GLU A 175 -2.01 -20.14 -5.35
C GLU A 175 -2.13 -21.54 -4.76
N VAL A 176 -3.37 -22.02 -4.63
CA VAL A 176 -3.69 -23.34 -4.10
C VAL A 176 -4.52 -24.14 -5.11
N ASN A 177 -4.41 -25.46 -5.03
CA ASN A 177 -5.23 -26.39 -5.83
C ASN A 177 -6.47 -26.82 -5.08
N SER A 178 -7.36 -27.54 -5.77
CA SER A 178 -8.57 -28.11 -5.18
C SER A 178 -8.23 -29.09 -4.06
N GLY A 179 -9.08 -29.11 -3.03
CA GLY A 179 -8.89 -29.93 -1.84
C GLY A 179 -8.32 -29.14 -0.67
N GLU A 180 -7.73 -29.87 0.27
CA GLU A 180 -7.16 -29.32 1.51
C GLU A 180 -5.65 -29.12 1.36
N THR A 181 -5.21 -27.87 1.43
CA THR A 181 -3.79 -27.48 1.44
C THR A 181 -3.37 -27.08 2.85
N LYS A 182 -2.40 -27.79 3.43
CA LYS A 182 -1.81 -27.49 4.74
C LYS A 182 -0.47 -26.77 4.56
N ILE A 183 -0.36 -25.59 5.12
CA ILE A 183 0.84 -24.76 5.06
C ILE A 183 1.38 -24.61 6.45
N THR A 184 2.67 -24.92 6.62
CA THR A 184 3.45 -24.68 7.83
C THR A 184 4.52 -23.65 7.56
N LEU A 185 4.97 -22.95 8.61
CA LEU A 185 6.06 -22.00 8.49
C LEU A 185 7.40 -22.69 8.72
N LYS A 186 8.28 -22.63 7.74
CA LYS A 186 9.69 -23.02 7.89
C LYS A 186 10.48 -21.85 8.44
N TYR A 187 11.21 -22.08 9.52
CA TYR A 187 12.17 -21.13 10.07
C TYR A 187 13.60 -21.61 9.75
N PRO A 188 14.14 -21.33 8.55
CA PRO A 188 15.38 -21.92 8.05
C PRO A 188 16.58 -21.61 8.96
N TYR A 189 16.53 -20.52 9.71
CA TYR A 189 17.60 -20.08 10.61
C TYR A 189 17.36 -20.44 12.08
N PHE A 190 16.26 -21.13 12.41
CA PHE A 190 15.97 -21.48 13.81
C PHE A 190 17.06 -22.38 14.41
N TRP A 191 17.38 -23.49 13.77
CA TRP A 191 18.38 -24.42 14.25
C TRP A 191 19.81 -23.84 14.26
N PRO A 192 20.29 -23.18 13.18
CA PRO A 192 21.58 -22.49 13.22
C PRO A 192 21.64 -21.43 14.32
N GLY A 193 20.60 -20.62 14.49
CA GLY A 193 20.52 -19.60 15.52
C GLY A 193 20.56 -20.18 16.94
N MET A 194 19.84 -21.28 17.18
CA MET A 194 19.85 -21.99 18.46
C MET A 194 21.24 -22.55 18.77
N ILE A 195 21.91 -23.16 17.80
CA ILE A 195 23.27 -23.69 17.96
C ILE A 195 24.27 -22.58 18.34
N VAL A 196 24.23 -21.45 17.58
CA VAL A 196 25.09 -20.28 17.88
C VAL A 196 24.83 -19.73 19.28
N SER A 197 23.56 -19.67 19.69
CA SER A 197 23.18 -19.20 21.01
C SER A 197 23.72 -20.11 22.13
N ILE A 198 23.62 -21.42 21.95
CA ILE A 198 24.17 -22.40 22.90
C ILE A 198 25.70 -22.23 23.03
N PHE A 199 26.44 -22.14 21.91
CA PHE A 199 27.87 -21.89 21.92
C PHE A 199 28.24 -20.57 22.60
N GLY A 200 27.43 -19.52 22.37
CA GLY A 200 27.58 -18.23 23.04
C GLY A 200 27.48 -18.34 24.56
N VAL A 201 26.44 -19.04 25.07
CA VAL A 201 26.29 -19.29 26.51
C VAL A 201 27.43 -20.09 27.09
N ILE A 202 27.87 -21.19 26.43
CA ILE A 202 28.99 -21.99 26.87
C ILE A 202 30.26 -21.13 26.92
N GLY A 203 30.52 -20.34 25.88
CA GLY A 203 31.67 -19.43 25.83
C GLY A 203 31.67 -18.42 26.98
N TRP A 204 30.52 -17.88 27.33
CA TRP A 204 30.38 -16.99 28.47
C TRP A 204 30.70 -17.65 29.81
N ILE A 205 30.22 -18.88 30.02
CA ILE A 205 30.51 -19.67 31.22
C ILE A 205 32.00 -19.95 31.32
N LEU A 206 32.62 -20.41 30.24
CA LEU A 206 34.08 -20.71 30.20
C LEU A 206 34.90 -19.46 30.47
N PHE A 207 34.50 -18.31 29.87
CA PHE A 207 35.15 -17.03 30.12
C PHE A 207 35.04 -16.61 31.60
N GLY A 208 33.90 -16.78 32.21
CA GLY A 208 33.68 -16.50 33.63
C GLY A 208 34.52 -17.35 34.53
N VAL A 209 34.62 -18.66 34.24
CA VAL A 209 35.51 -19.59 34.99
C VAL A 209 36.99 -19.22 34.83
N TRP A 210 37.39 -18.86 33.62
CA TRP A 210 38.76 -18.44 33.32
C TRP A 210 39.13 -17.15 34.06
N MET A 211 38.26 -16.15 34.04
CA MET A 211 38.47 -14.91 34.78
C MET A 211 38.58 -15.13 36.30
N ARG A 212 37.78 -16.03 36.87
CA ARG A 212 37.85 -16.39 38.28
C ARG A 212 39.16 -17.06 38.64
N LYS A 213 39.66 -17.99 37.81
CA LYS A 213 40.98 -18.61 38.00
C LYS A 213 42.12 -17.59 37.96
N ARG A 214 42.07 -16.63 37.03
CA ARG A 214 43.10 -15.56 36.96
C ARG A 214 43.12 -14.66 38.19
N GLN A 215 41.94 -14.34 38.75
CA GLN A 215 41.87 -13.54 39.98
C GLN A 215 42.43 -14.25 41.20
N ILE A 216 42.32 -15.58 41.27
CA ILE A 216 42.86 -16.40 42.35
C ILE A 216 44.38 -16.46 42.24
N LEU A 217 44.92 -16.65 41.03
CA LEU A 217 46.37 -16.72 40.78
C LEU A 217 47.09 -15.38 41.01
N ASN A 218 46.43 -14.25 40.87
CA ASN A 218 47.02 -12.93 41.11
C ASN A 218 46.97 -12.52 42.61
N LYS A 219 46.34 -13.31 43.48
CA LYS A 219 46.24 -13.03 44.93
C LYS A 219 47.15 -13.91 45.77
N SER A 220 47.81 -14.89 45.19
CA SER A 220 48.89 -15.72 45.79
C SER A 220 50.25 -15.18 45.42
#